data_d2209848c2ff494d7d6b41972606bfec
#
_entry.id   d2209848c2ff494d7d6b41972606bfec
#
_cell.length_a   1.000
_cell.length_b   1.000
_cell.length_c   1.000
_cell.angle_alpha   90.00
_cell.angle_beta   90.00
_cell.angle_gamma   90.00
#
_symmetry.space_group_name_H-M   'P 1'
#
loop_
_entity.id
_entity.type
_entity.pdbx_description
1 polymer ?
#
loop_
_entity_poly.entity_id
_entity_poly.type
_entity_poly.pdbx_seq_one_letter_code
_entity_poly.pdbx_strand_id
1 'polypeptide(L)'
;VGRTRWDVELERTAAVRSLELLDTPEEERFDRITRLAQHVFDVPIVLVSLVDLDRQWFKSRIGLDVREGPRSESFCSKAIESGDLMEVPDATLDPRFADNPSVLGPPHVRFYAGQPVHGPSGHRVGTLCLVDR
;
A
#
# COMPACT_ATOMS: atom_id res chain seq x y z
N VAL A 1 0.89 30.64 11.07
CA VAL A 1 0.00 29.50 11.29
C VAL A 1 0.56 28.29 10.58
N GLY A 2 0.70 27.18 11.30
CA GLY A 2 1.29 25.96 10.76
C GLY A 2 0.38 25.22 9.79
N ARG A 3 0.97 24.32 9.02
CA ARG A 3 0.23 23.42 8.12
C ARG A 3 -0.51 22.36 8.95
N THR A 4 -1.73 22.08 8.58
CA THR A 4 -2.54 21.03 9.20
C THR A 4 -2.23 19.66 8.61
N ARG A 5 -2.67 18.57 9.27
CA ARG A 5 -2.60 17.23 8.69
C ARG A 5 -3.37 17.16 7.37
N TRP A 6 -4.47 17.91 7.27
CA TRP A 6 -5.27 17.97 6.05
C TRP A 6 -4.50 18.63 4.90
N ASP A 7 -3.77 19.71 5.19
CA ASP A 7 -2.94 20.37 4.18
C ASP A 7 -1.86 19.44 3.65
N VAL A 8 -1.18 18.72 4.54
CA VAL A 8 -0.15 17.75 4.17
C VAL A 8 -0.75 16.62 3.31
N GLU A 9 -1.94 16.14 3.69
CA GLU A 9 -2.62 15.08 2.97
C GLU A 9 -3.06 15.53 1.57
N LEU A 10 -3.55 16.76 1.43
CA LEU A 10 -3.93 17.30 0.12
C LEU A 10 -2.71 17.43 -0.80
N GLU A 11 -1.58 17.86 -0.27
CA GLU A 11 -0.33 17.93 -1.05
C GLU A 11 0.15 16.55 -1.46
N ARG A 12 0.08 15.58 -0.54
CA ARG A 12 0.47 14.20 -0.80
C ARG A 12 -0.41 13.59 -1.90
N THR A 13 -1.73 13.74 -1.81
CA THR A 13 -2.64 13.18 -2.82
C THR A 13 -2.51 13.89 -4.16
N ALA A 14 -2.20 15.18 -4.18
CA ALA A 14 -1.87 15.88 -5.41
C ALA A 14 -0.62 15.28 -6.07
N ALA A 15 0.39 14.93 -5.25
CA ALA A 15 1.60 14.25 -5.76
C ALA A 15 1.27 12.87 -6.34
N VAL A 16 0.38 12.10 -5.69
CA VAL A 16 -0.08 10.81 -6.22
C VAL A 16 -0.73 10.99 -7.59
N ARG A 17 -1.63 11.94 -7.71
CA ARG A 17 -2.37 12.19 -8.96
C ARG A 17 -1.45 12.71 -10.07
N SER A 18 -0.44 13.46 -9.71
CA SER A 18 0.53 13.99 -10.69
C SER A 18 1.38 12.90 -11.35
N LEU A 19 1.47 11.71 -10.77
CA LEU A 19 2.16 10.58 -11.38
C LEU A 19 1.42 10.02 -12.60
N GLU A 20 0.12 10.32 -12.72
CA GLU A 20 -0.72 9.82 -13.82
C GLU A 20 -0.72 8.30 -13.94
N LEU A 21 -0.67 7.62 -12.80
CA LEU A 21 -0.67 6.15 -12.72
C LEU A 21 -2.01 5.59 -12.27
N LEU A 22 -2.81 6.36 -11.52
CA LEU A 22 -4.12 5.91 -11.05
C LEU A 22 -5.03 5.59 -12.24
N ASP A 23 -5.74 4.46 -12.15
CA ASP A 23 -6.70 4.01 -13.15
C ASP A 23 -6.09 3.79 -14.54
N THR A 24 -4.81 3.45 -14.59
CA THR A 24 -4.09 3.13 -15.82
C THR A 24 -3.90 1.63 -15.99
N PRO A 25 -3.64 1.15 -17.22
CA PRO A 25 -3.39 -0.27 -17.45
C PRO A 25 -2.14 -0.79 -16.75
N GLU A 26 -2.07 -2.11 -16.61
CA GLU A 26 -0.88 -2.79 -16.11
C GLU A 26 0.34 -2.48 -16.99
N GLU A 27 1.52 -2.38 -16.34
CA GLU A 27 2.76 -2.09 -17.03
C GLU A 27 3.87 -3.02 -16.56
N GLU A 28 4.61 -3.56 -17.50
CA GLU A 28 5.69 -4.50 -17.23
C GLU A 28 6.76 -3.93 -16.30
N ARG A 29 7.04 -2.63 -16.40
CA ARG A 29 8.06 -1.99 -15.53
C ARG A 29 7.72 -2.07 -14.05
N PHE A 30 6.43 -2.18 -13.69
CA PHE A 30 5.99 -2.39 -12.31
C PHE A 30 5.79 -3.87 -12.02
N ASP A 31 5.22 -4.61 -12.97
CA ASP A 31 4.90 -6.02 -12.77
C ASP A 31 6.15 -6.88 -12.58
N ARG A 32 7.25 -6.53 -13.23
CA ARG A 32 8.52 -7.23 -13.02
C ARG A 32 9.07 -7.05 -11.61
N ILE A 33 8.76 -5.91 -10.96
CA ILE A 33 9.18 -5.66 -9.57
C ILE A 33 8.38 -6.56 -8.62
N THR A 34 7.07 -6.65 -8.81
CA THR A 34 6.23 -7.52 -7.96
C THR A 34 6.57 -9.00 -8.17
N ARG A 35 6.86 -9.42 -9.41
CA ARG A 35 7.29 -10.79 -9.67
C ARG A 35 8.62 -11.11 -9.00
N LEU A 36 9.59 -10.20 -9.08
CA LEU A 36 10.88 -10.39 -8.43
C LEU A 36 10.71 -10.49 -6.91
N ALA A 37 9.96 -9.59 -6.32
CA ALA A 37 9.72 -9.58 -4.88
C ALA A 37 9.01 -10.87 -4.42
N GLN A 38 8.02 -11.34 -5.17
CA GLN A 38 7.34 -12.59 -4.85
C GLN A 38 8.30 -13.78 -4.89
N HIS A 39 9.17 -13.81 -5.89
CA HIS A 39 10.15 -14.89 -6.04
C HIS A 39 11.16 -14.89 -4.90
N VAL A 40 11.69 -13.71 -4.55
CA VAL A 40 12.70 -13.57 -3.50
C VAL A 40 12.16 -13.89 -2.11
N PHE A 41 10.96 -13.42 -1.79
CA PHE A 41 10.39 -13.52 -0.44
C PHE A 41 9.42 -14.68 -0.28
N ASP A 42 9.01 -15.33 -1.37
CA ASP A 42 8.11 -16.48 -1.37
C ASP A 42 6.81 -16.21 -0.59
N VAL A 43 6.14 -15.11 -0.91
CA VAL A 43 4.85 -14.74 -0.32
C VAL A 43 3.74 -14.78 -1.37
N PRO A 44 2.49 -15.05 -0.96
CA PRO A 44 1.39 -15.19 -1.93
C PRO A 44 0.94 -13.86 -2.53
N ILE A 45 1.14 -12.74 -1.85
CA ILE A 45 0.63 -11.45 -2.29
C ILE A 45 1.74 -10.41 -2.27
N VAL A 46 1.91 -9.72 -3.40
CA VAL A 46 2.83 -8.57 -3.53
C VAL A 46 2.10 -7.46 -4.28
N LEU A 47 2.20 -6.24 -3.77
CA LEU A 47 1.49 -5.09 -4.34
C LEU A 47 2.42 -3.89 -4.46
N VAL A 48 2.26 -3.14 -5.55
CA VAL A 48 2.65 -1.73 -5.62
C VAL A 48 1.36 -0.95 -5.44
N SER A 49 1.17 -0.37 -4.26
CA SER A 49 -0.06 0.29 -3.86
C SER A 49 0.14 1.80 -3.83
N LEU A 50 -0.75 2.53 -4.49
CA LEU A 50 -0.82 3.98 -4.40
C LEU A 50 -1.95 4.35 -3.45
N VAL A 51 -1.68 5.23 -2.51
CA VAL A 51 -2.66 5.65 -1.50
C VAL A 51 -3.22 7.01 -1.89
N ASP A 52 -4.43 7.01 -2.44
CA ASP A 52 -5.17 8.21 -2.80
C ASP A 52 -5.96 8.72 -1.58
N LEU A 53 -6.79 9.73 -1.75
CA LEU A 53 -7.50 10.40 -0.66
C LEU A 53 -8.39 9.44 0.15
N ASP A 54 -9.14 8.59 -0.55
CA ASP A 54 -10.15 7.70 0.05
C ASP A 54 -10.02 6.22 -0.36
N ARG A 55 -9.01 5.90 -1.16
CA ARG A 55 -8.78 4.52 -1.64
C ARG A 55 -7.30 4.21 -1.73
N GLN A 56 -7.00 2.92 -1.71
CA GLN A 56 -5.72 2.40 -2.19
C GLN A 56 -5.96 1.78 -3.57
N TRP A 57 -5.05 2.03 -4.49
CA TRP A 57 -5.15 1.51 -5.86
C TRP A 57 -3.86 0.80 -6.24
N PHE A 58 -3.98 -0.41 -6.79
CA PHE A 58 -2.83 -1.27 -7.05
C PHE A 58 -2.35 -1.10 -8.50
N LYS A 59 -1.21 -0.43 -8.66
CA LYS A 59 -0.56 -0.31 -9.98
C LYS A 59 -0.02 -1.65 -10.43
N SER A 60 0.46 -2.47 -9.50
CA SER A 60 0.87 -3.84 -9.77
C SER A 60 0.40 -4.72 -8.63
N ARG A 61 -0.04 -5.94 -8.95
CA ARG A 61 -0.57 -6.86 -7.95
C ARG A 61 -0.33 -8.31 -8.37
N ILE A 62 -0.01 -9.12 -7.36
CA ILE A 62 0.04 -10.58 -7.47
C ILE A 62 -0.75 -11.13 -6.28
N GLY A 63 -1.60 -12.10 -6.54
CA GLY A 63 -2.34 -12.80 -5.49
C GLY A 63 -3.64 -12.15 -5.04
N LEU A 64 -4.02 -11.00 -5.62
CA LEU A 64 -5.30 -10.36 -5.40
C LEU A 64 -5.99 -10.10 -6.74
N ASP A 65 -7.31 -10.32 -6.78
CA ASP A 65 -8.10 -10.11 -7.99
C ASP A 65 -8.60 -8.66 -8.11
N VAL A 66 -8.74 -7.96 -6.98
CA VAL A 66 -9.22 -6.57 -6.97
C VAL A 66 -8.10 -5.59 -7.28
N ARG A 67 -8.44 -4.48 -7.91
CA ARG A 67 -7.49 -3.42 -8.25
C ARG A 67 -7.45 -2.28 -7.25
N GLU A 68 -8.42 -2.21 -6.36
CA GLU A 68 -8.48 -1.17 -5.35
C GLU A 68 -9.26 -1.63 -4.13
N GLY A 69 -9.14 -0.88 -3.05
CA GLY A 69 -9.90 -1.06 -1.84
C GLY A 69 -10.05 0.26 -1.08
N PRO A 70 -10.94 0.30 -0.08
CA PRO A 70 -11.12 1.51 0.71
C PRO A 70 -9.88 1.81 1.55
N ARG A 71 -9.52 3.08 1.61
CA ARG A 71 -8.36 3.51 2.38
C ARG A 71 -8.50 3.21 3.88
N SER A 72 -9.73 3.27 4.41
CA SER A 72 -10.01 2.98 5.81
C SER A 72 -9.61 1.56 6.24
N GLU A 73 -9.49 0.63 5.30
CA GLU A 73 -9.10 -0.76 5.55
C GLU A 73 -7.65 -1.05 5.12
N SER A 74 -6.89 -0.02 4.73
CA SER A 74 -5.58 -0.17 4.12
C SER A 74 -4.46 -0.21 5.14
N PHE A 75 -3.67 -1.28 5.12
CA PHE A 75 -2.39 -1.35 5.81
C PHE A 75 -1.41 -0.31 5.26
N CYS A 76 -1.44 -0.09 3.96
CA CYS A 76 -0.56 0.85 3.27
C CYS A 76 -0.77 2.29 3.75
N SER A 77 -2.02 2.65 4.08
CA SER A 77 -2.33 3.96 4.64
C SER A 77 -1.62 4.22 5.96
N LYS A 78 -1.45 3.18 6.78
CA LYS A 78 -0.67 3.27 8.02
C LYS A 78 0.83 3.30 7.72
N ALA A 79 1.28 2.50 6.76
CA ALA A 79 2.70 2.43 6.40
C ALA A 79 3.26 3.78 5.95
N ILE A 80 2.48 4.56 5.19
CA ILE A 80 2.93 5.86 4.69
C ILE A 80 2.94 6.97 5.75
N GLU A 81 2.46 6.73 6.95
CA GLU A 81 2.55 7.71 8.05
C GLU A 81 3.99 7.92 8.50
N SER A 82 4.88 6.98 8.21
CA SER A 82 6.32 7.06 8.45
C SER A 82 7.06 6.84 7.13
N GLY A 83 8.32 7.24 7.07
CA GLY A 83 9.20 6.92 5.95
C GLY A 83 9.86 5.55 6.06
N ASP A 84 9.68 4.87 7.19
CA ASP A 84 10.36 3.61 7.50
C ASP A 84 9.52 2.41 7.07
N LEU A 85 10.20 1.27 6.90
CA LEU A 85 9.52 -0.01 6.68
C LEU A 85 8.56 -0.30 7.83
N MET A 86 7.32 -0.61 7.52
CA MET A 86 6.35 -1.09 8.49
C MET A 86 6.25 -2.61 8.38
N GLU A 87 6.53 -3.30 9.46
CA GLU A 87 6.41 -4.75 9.53
C GLU A 87 5.37 -5.15 10.57
N VAL A 88 4.45 -6.03 10.17
CA VAL A 88 3.40 -6.58 11.02
C VAL A 88 3.57 -8.11 11.00
N PRO A 89 4.29 -8.68 11.96
CA PRO A 89 4.56 -10.13 11.98
C PRO A 89 3.31 -11.00 12.09
N ASP A 90 2.33 -10.55 12.89
CA ASP A 90 1.03 -11.21 13.01
C ASP A 90 -0.07 -10.16 13.21
N ALA A 91 -0.85 -9.94 12.17
CA ALA A 91 -1.91 -8.94 12.15
C ALA A 91 -3.02 -9.21 13.17
N THR A 92 -3.23 -10.48 13.55
CA THR A 92 -4.24 -10.84 14.55
C THR A 92 -3.86 -10.35 15.96
N LEU A 93 -2.57 -10.11 16.19
CA LEU A 93 -2.03 -9.67 17.48
C LEU A 93 -1.72 -8.17 17.50
N ASP A 94 -1.86 -7.49 16.35
CA ASP A 94 -1.57 -6.07 16.23
C ASP A 94 -2.84 -5.26 16.49
N PRO A 95 -2.88 -4.42 17.54
CA PRO A 95 -4.08 -3.66 17.89
C PRO A 95 -4.53 -2.70 16.78
N ARG A 96 -3.64 -2.32 15.86
CA ARG A 96 -3.99 -1.46 14.72
C ARG A 96 -4.81 -2.21 13.66
N PHE A 97 -4.65 -3.54 13.56
CA PHE A 97 -5.17 -4.33 12.44
C PHE A 97 -6.01 -5.53 12.84
N ALA A 98 -6.05 -5.91 14.12
CA ALA A 98 -6.76 -7.11 14.57
C ALA A 98 -8.24 -7.14 14.15
N ASP A 99 -8.89 -5.97 14.07
CA ASP A 99 -10.29 -5.82 13.68
C ASP A 99 -10.47 -5.52 12.19
N ASN A 100 -9.40 -5.47 11.42
CA ASN A 100 -9.45 -5.12 10.00
C ASN A 100 -10.21 -6.18 9.22
N PRO A 101 -11.14 -5.81 8.31
CA PRO A 101 -11.89 -6.77 7.51
C PRO A 101 -11.02 -7.75 6.73
N SER A 102 -9.84 -7.32 6.28
CA SER A 102 -8.90 -8.19 5.55
C SER A 102 -8.18 -9.19 6.45
N VAL A 103 -8.25 -9.00 7.76
CA VAL A 103 -7.71 -9.93 8.77
C VAL A 103 -8.80 -10.89 9.22
N LEU A 104 -9.99 -10.38 9.50
CA LEU A 104 -11.13 -11.17 9.96
C LEU A 104 -11.74 -12.01 8.83
N GLY A 105 -11.72 -11.51 7.62
CA GLY A 105 -12.21 -12.16 6.42
C GLY A 105 -11.14 -12.25 5.33
N PRO A 106 -11.53 -12.72 4.12
CA PRO A 106 -10.57 -12.82 3.03
C PRO A 106 -9.87 -11.48 2.74
N PRO A 107 -8.56 -11.50 2.45
CA PRO A 107 -7.68 -12.65 2.23
C PRO A 107 -7.05 -13.24 3.49
N HIS A 108 -7.53 -12.91 4.69
CA HIS A 108 -7.03 -13.41 5.97
C HIS A 108 -5.56 -13.05 6.19
N VAL A 109 -5.23 -11.77 6.10
CA VAL A 109 -3.88 -11.26 6.29
C VAL A 109 -3.35 -11.63 7.66
N ARG A 110 -2.15 -12.20 7.70
CA ARG A 110 -1.42 -12.52 8.94
C ARG A 110 -0.12 -11.75 9.02
N PHE A 111 0.63 -11.69 7.93
CA PHE A 111 1.89 -10.96 7.83
C PHE A 111 1.76 -9.82 6.82
N TYR A 112 2.34 -8.68 7.14
CA TYR A 112 2.46 -7.54 6.24
C TYR A 112 3.83 -6.89 6.42
N ALA A 113 4.46 -6.54 5.29
CA ALA A 113 5.63 -5.67 5.29
C ALA A 113 5.46 -4.66 4.15
N GLY A 114 5.50 -3.38 4.49
CA GLY A 114 5.31 -2.31 3.50
C GLY A 114 6.43 -1.28 3.58
N GLN A 115 7.11 -1.09 2.45
CA GLN A 115 8.11 -0.05 2.31
C GLN A 115 7.48 1.15 1.62
N PRO A 116 7.42 2.31 2.28
CA PRO A 116 6.93 3.53 1.66
C PRO A 116 7.73 3.90 0.41
N VAL A 117 7.04 4.31 -0.63
CA VAL A 117 7.61 4.74 -1.90
C VAL A 117 7.38 6.24 -2.04
N HIS A 118 8.45 6.95 -2.39
CA HIS A 118 8.42 8.41 -2.56
C HIS A 118 8.33 8.75 -4.04
N GLY A 119 7.47 9.72 -4.37
CA GLY A 119 7.42 10.28 -5.72
C GLY A 119 8.55 11.29 -5.96
N PRO A 120 8.63 11.86 -7.18
CA PRO A 120 9.67 12.83 -7.54
C PRO A 120 9.71 14.06 -6.64
N SER A 121 8.57 14.44 -6.07
CA SER A 121 8.46 15.58 -5.16
C SER A 121 8.84 15.27 -3.71
N GLY A 122 9.18 14.00 -3.41
CA GLY A 122 9.53 13.56 -2.07
C GLY A 122 8.35 13.13 -1.20
N HIS A 123 7.11 13.26 -1.68
CA HIS A 123 5.93 12.81 -0.93
C HIS A 123 5.81 11.29 -0.95
N ARG A 124 5.33 10.73 0.14
CA ARG A 124 5.06 9.28 0.25
C ARG A 124 3.76 8.99 -0.47
N VAL A 125 3.86 8.40 -1.65
CA VAL A 125 2.72 8.19 -2.55
C VAL A 125 2.07 6.82 -2.40
N GLY A 126 2.79 5.88 -1.84
CA GLY A 126 2.29 4.52 -1.66
C GLY A 126 3.34 3.60 -1.06
N THR A 127 3.17 2.32 -1.30
CA THR A 127 4.07 1.28 -0.77
C THR A 127 4.34 0.21 -1.80
N LEU A 128 5.52 -0.42 -1.65
CA LEU A 128 5.74 -1.77 -2.14
C LEU A 128 5.53 -2.68 -0.94
N CYS A 129 4.59 -3.59 -1.00
CA CYS A 129 4.28 -4.42 0.15
C CYS A 129 4.20 -5.91 -0.16
N LEU A 130 4.53 -6.68 0.86
CA LEU A 130 4.46 -8.13 0.90
C LEU A 130 3.38 -8.52 1.90
N VAL A 131 2.51 -9.46 1.52
CA VAL A 131 1.42 -9.91 2.37
C VAL A 131 1.37 -11.43 2.36
N ASP A 132 1.23 -12.02 3.55
CA ASP A 132 1.03 -13.47 3.70
C ASP A 132 -0.22 -13.75 4.54
N ARG A 133 -0.78 -14.92 4.31
CA ARG A 133 -1.99 -15.41 4.98
C ARG A 133 -1.64 -16.23 6.21
#